data_72f837760c82e88d33fcf15ad3df8f1d
#
_entry.id   72f837760c82e88d33fcf15ad3df8f1d
#
_cell.length_a   1.000
_cell.length_b   1.000
_cell.length_c   1.000
_cell.angle_alpha   90.00
_cell.angle_beta   90.00
_cell.angle_gamma   90.00
#
_symmetry.space_group_name_H-M   'P 1'
#
loop_
_entity.id
_entity.type
_entity.pdbx_description
1 polymer ?
#
loop_
_entity_poly.entity_id
_entity_poly.type
_entity_poly.pdbx_seq_one_letter_code
_entity_poly.pdbx_strand_id
1 'polypeptide(L)'
;MIKNVIQGQVDLFISDDEYPEQWNLIGLNEALSPFHLNHIYLENDDKDKLTKEKLVERIYEKARAFYDEKEKEIGSETLRELERVILLRVVDQKWMDHLDNMEQMRQGISLRAYGQRDPILEYKNLSYDMFEEMNYNILFDTIKGLFNLRVETHMEREAVATPISTNKDESLGKQPKKRSEPKIGRNDECPCGSGKKYKQCCGSNN
;
A
#
# COMPACT_ATOMS: atom_id res chain seq x y z
N MET A 1 -11.37 12.44 14.63
CA MET A 1 -11.04 12.25 13.21
C MET A 1 -12.23 11.68 12.43
N ILE A 2 -12.71 10.45 12.73
CA ILE A 2 -13.81 9.79 11.99
C ILE A 2 -15.05 10.67 11.87
N LYS A 3 -15.54 11.25 12.99
CA LYS A 3 -16.71 12.14 12.99
C LYS A 3 -16.54 13.36 12.09
N ASN A 4 -15.35 13.97 12.07
CA ASN A 4 -15.08 15.15 11.24
C ASN A 4 -15.11 14.82 9.73
N VAL A 5 -14.60 13.65 9.34
CA VAL A 5 -14.65 13.21 7.94
C VAL A 5 -16.10 12.90 7.52
N ILE A 6 -16.85 12.19 8.36
CA ILE A 6 -18.27 11.92 8.10
C ILE A 6 -19.06 13.23 7.99
N GLN A 7 -18.86 14.16 8.92
CA GLN A 7 -19.51 15.48 8.88
C GLN A 7 -19.20 16.20 7.57
N GLY A 8 -17.91 16.28 7.20
CA GLY A 8 -17.51 16.92 5.95
C GLY A 8 -18.12 16.26 4.70
N GLN A 9 -18.24 14.94 4.67
CA GLN A 9 -18.93 14.25 3.57
C GLN A 9 -20.43 14.54 3.56
N VAL A 10 -21.08 14.52 4.71
CA VAL A 10 -22.50 14.84 4.82
C VAL A 10 -22.76 16.29 4.37
N ASP A 11 -21.90 17.24 4.78
CA ASP A 11 -22.02 18.66 4.41
C ASP A 11 -21.89 18.93 2.91
N LEU A 12 -21.15 18.07 2.18
CA LEU A 12 -21.01 18.16 0.73
C LEU A 12 -22.26 17.72 -0.05
N PHE A 13 -23.04 16.78 0.49
CA PHE A 13 -24.17 16.16 -0.23
C PHE A 13 -25.53 16.56 0.32
N ILE A 14 -25.58 17.16 1.51
CA ILE A 14 -26.81 17.52 2.21
C ILE A 14 -26.70 18.95 2.69
N SER A 15 -27.54 19.83 2.13
CA SER A 15 -27.68 21.23 2.56
C SER A 15 -28.52 21.31 3.83
N ASP A 16 -28.24 22.30 4.69
CA ASP A 16 -28.95 22.46 5.98
C ASP A 16 -30.44 22.81 5.82
N ASP A 17 -30.78 23.44 4.69
CA ASP A 17 -32.15 23.90 4.37
C ASP A 17 -33.01 22.85 3.64
N GLU A 18 -32.46 21.66 3.35
CA GLU A 18 -33.17 20.63 2.58
C GLU A 18 -33.96 19.67 3.48
N TYR A 19 -35.17 19.34 3.04
CA TYR A 19 -35.94 18.26 3.67
C TYR A 19 -35.28 16.91 3.42
N PRO A 20 -35.40 15.93 4.35
CA PRO A 20 -34.78 14.61 4.21
C PRO A 20 -35.09 13.86 2.90
N GLU A 21 -36.27 14.16 2.31
CA GLU A 21 -36.67 13.57 1.02
C GLU A 21 -35.85 14.08 -0.17
N GLN A 22 -35.24 15.24 -0.05
CA GLN A 22 -34.45 15.91 -1.10
C GLN A 22 -32.96 15.62 -0.99
N TRP A 23 -32.53 14.94 0.07
CA TRP A 23 -31.13 14.65 0.32
C TRP A 23 -30.53 13.73 -0.76
N ASN A 24 -29.35 14.09 -1.24
CA ASN A 24 -28.61 13.27 -2.19
C ASN A 24 -27.94 12.08 -1.52
N LEU A 25 -28.75 11.11 -1.07
CA LEU A 25 -28.25 9.90 -0.40
C LEU A 25 -27.48 8.98 -1.34
N ILE A 26 -27.72 9.04 -2.64
CA ILE A 26 -26.97 8.25 -3.63
C ILE A 26 -25.53 8.74 -3.66
N GLY A 27 -25.33 10.04 -3.86
CA GLY A 27 -23.99 10.63 -3.84
C GLY A 27 -23.27 10.44 -2.50
N LEU A 28 -23.99 10.56 -1.37
CA LEU A 28 -23.44 10.31 -0.04
C LEU A 28 -23.00 8.84 0.13
N ASN A 29 -23.79 7.88 -0.32
CA ASN A 29 -23.44 6.46 -0.27
C ASN A 29 -22.19 6.14 -1.11
N GLU A 30 -22.07 6.76 -2.30
CA GLU A 30 -20.88 6.62 -3.14
C GLU A 30 -19.64 7.21 -2.45
N ALA A 31 -19.78 8.41 -1.85
CA ALA A 31 -18.70 9.07 -1.12
C ALA A 31 -18.24 8.31 0.14
N LEU A 32 -19.15 7.61 0.79
CA LEU A 32 -18.86 6.78 1.98
C LEU A 32 -18.47 5.33 1.65
N SER A 33 -18.56 4.93 0.38
CA SER A 33 -18.14 3.60 -0.08
C SER A 33 -16.69 3.24 0.27
N PRO A 34 -15.70 4.16 0.16
CA PRO A 34 -14.31 3.87 0.54
C PRO A 34 -14.12 3.54 2.03
N PHE A 35 -15.09 3.82 2.86
CA PHE A 35 -15.11 3.53 4.30
C PHE A 35 -15.95 2.31 4.66
N HIS A 36 -16.48 1.56 3.68
CA HIS A 36 -17.43 0.46 3.88
C HIS A 36 -18.73 0.87 4.60
N LEU A 37 -19.09 2.15 4.50
CA LEU A 37 -20.29 2.74 5.12
C LEU A 37 -21.42 2.99 4.11
N ASN A 38 -21.43 2.26 3.00
CA ASN A 38 -22.33 2.41 1.87
C ASN A 38 -23.62 1.66 2.09
N HIS A 39 -24.47 1.90 2.92
CA HIS A 39 -25.84 1.35 3.06
C HIS A 39 -26.65 2.25 4.00
N ILE A 40 -26.72 3.53 3.59
CA ILE A 40 -27.52 4.51 4.32
C ILE A 40 -28.84 4.64 3.58
N TYR A 41 -29.90 4.20 4.20
CA TYR A 41 -31.26 4.33 3.69
C TYR A 41 -32.12 5.08 4.70
N LEU A 42 -33.05 5.88 4.20
CA LEU A 42 -34.11 6.46 5.01
C LEU A 42 -35.21 5.43 5.19
N GLU A 43 -35.50 5.07 6.42
CA GLU A 43 -36.71 4.29 6.76
C GLU A 43 -37.93 5.21 6.67
N ASN A 44 -39.14 4.64 6.44
CA ASN A 44 -40.34 5.44 6.27
C ASN A 44 -40.69 6.32 7.46
N ASP A 45 -40.25 5.95 8.67
CA ASP A 45 -40.43 6.74 9.91
C ASP A 45 -39.42 7.88 10.06
N ASP A 46 -38.35 7.90 9.27
CA ASP A 46 -37.28 8.88 9.35
C ASP A 46 -37.59 10.17 8.55
N LYS A 47 -38.56 10.12 7.63
CA LYS A 47 -38.83 11.19 6.68
C LYS A 47 -39.19 12.52 7.32
N ASP A 48 -39.88 12.49 8.47
CA ASP A 48 -40.37 13.70 9.15
C ASP A 48 -39.54 14.12 10.38
N LYS A 49 -38.58 13.27 10.84
CA LYS A 49 -37.90 13.44 12.12
C LYS A 49 -36.38 13.40 12.06
N LEU A 50 -35.81 13.03 10.92
CA LEU A 50 -34.37 12.89 10.80
C LEU A 50 -33.75 14.28 10.53
N THR A 51 -32.86 14.71 11.42
CA THR A 51 -32.02 15.87 11.20
C THR A 51 -30.65 15.46 10.69
N LYS A 52 -29.94 16.39 10.07
CA LYS A 52 -28.58 16.17 9.56
C LYS A 52 -27.63 15.66 10.65
N GLU A 53 -27.73 16.22 11.86
CA GLU A 53 -26.91 15.77 13.00
C GLU A 53 -27.20 14.34 13.42
N LYS A 54 -28.47 13.93 13.40
CA LYS A 54 -28.86 12.54 13.71
C LYS A 54 -28.36 11.59 12.63
N LEU A 55 -28.37 12.01 11.37
CA LEU A 55 -27.78 11.19 10.29
C LEU A 55 -26.27 11.02 10.49
N VAL A 56 -25.56 12.08 10.78
CA VAL A 56 -24.11 12.03 11.09
C VAL A 56 -23.84 11.09 12.26
N GLU A 57 -24.62 11.19 13.33
CA GLU A 57 -24.46 10.32 14.50
C GLU A 57 -24.71 8.83 14.16
N ARG A 58 -25.77 8.54 13.41
CA ARG A 58 -26.07 7.16 12.93
C ARG A 58 -24.94 6.59 12.07
N ILE A 59 -24.36 7.39 11.17
CA ILE A 59 -23.22 6.97 10.35
C ILE A 59 -21.97 6.78 11.22
N TYR A 60 -21.76 7.67 12.18
CA TYR A 60 -20.63 7.59 13.10
C TYR A 60 -20.69 6.34 13.99
N GLU A 61 -21.87 5.98 14.51
CA GLU A 61 -22.06 4.74 15.29
C GLU A 61 -21.72 3.50 14.46
N LYS A 62 -22.17 3.45 13.20
CA LYS A 62 -21.79 2.36 12.27
C LYS A 62 -20.28 2.30 12.02
N ALA A 63 -19.67 3.47 11.78
CA ALA A 63 -18.23 3.57 11.57
C ALA A 63 -17.43 3.09 12.80
N ARG A 64 -17.90 3.46 13.99
CA ARG A 64 -17.29 3.05 15.25
C ARG A 64 -17.43 1.54 15.47
N ALA A 65 -18.60 1.00 15.25
CA ALA A 65 -18.82 -0.46 15.38
C ALA A 65 -17.91 -1.27 14.45
N PHE A 66 -17.79 -0.82 13.19
CA PHE A 66 -16.87 -1.42 12.22
C PHE A 66 -15.40 -1.33 12.66
N TYR A 67 -15.02 -0.18 13.23
CA TYR A 67 -13.67 0.00 13.74
C TYR A 67 -13.36 -0.85 14.98
N ASP A 68 -14.31 -0.96 15.91
CA ASP A 68 -14.20 -1.80 17.11
C ASP A 68 -14.13 -3.30 16.74
N GLU A 69 -14.78 -3.72 15.65
CA GLU A 69 -14.68 -5.08 15.11
C GLU A 69 -13.27 -5.34 14.56
N LYS A 70 -12.73 -4.41 13.79
CA LYS A 70 -11.33 -4.47 13.30
C LYS A 70 -10.32 -4.51 14.44
N GLU A 71 -10.54 -3.75 15.51
CA GLU A 71 -9.66 -3.78 16.68
C GLU A 71 -9.63 -5.16 17.35
N LYS A 72 -10.75 -5.87 17.36
CA LYS A 72 -10.82 -7.26 17.86
C LYS A 72 -10.08 -8.25 16.97
N GLU A 73 -10.15 -8.06 15.64
CA GLU A 73 -9.47 -8.94 14.68
C GLU A 73 -7.95 -8.76 14.69
N ILE A 74 -7.49 -7.51 14.71
CA ILE A 74 -6.06 -7.16 14.55
C ILE A 74 -5.33 -7.20 15.90
N GLY A 75 -6.04 -6.90 16.98
CA GLY A 75 -5.47 -6.66 18.30
C GLY A 75 -5.12 -5.18 18.51
N SER A 76 -5.41 -4.69 19.74
CA SER A 76 -5.33 -3.26 20.05
C SER A 76 -3.92 -2.68 19.87
N GLU A 77 -2.88 -3.39 20.31
CA GLU A 77 -1.48 -2.91 20.22
C GLU A 77 -1.03 -2.78 18.75
N THR A 78 -1.27 -3.82 17.96
CA THR A 78 -0.93 -3.83 16.52
C THR A 78 -1.70 -2.76 15.77
N LEU A 79 -2.98 -2.56 16.08
CA LEU A 79 -3.80 -1.54 15.45
C LEU A 79 -3.25 -0.12 15.75
N ARG A 80 -2.83 0.17 16.99
CA ARG A 80 -2.22 1.47 17.34
C ARG A 80 -0.92 1.73 16.59
N GLU A 81 -0.10 0.71 16.40
CA GLU A 81 1.10 0.85 15.56
C GLU A 81 0.74 1.12 14.10
N LEU A 82 -0.25 0.42 13.54
CA LEU A 82 -0.71 0.65 12.18
C LEU A 82 -1.32 2.03 12.00
N GLU A 83 -2.12 2.53 12.95
CA GLU A 83 -2.63 3.90 12.97
C GLU A 83 -1.50 4.91 12.84
N ARG A 84 -0.46 4.75 13.64
CA ARG A 84 0.70 5.64 13.63
C ARG A 84 1.44 5.61 12.29
N VAL A 85 1.69 4.42 11.76
CA VAL A 85 2.42 4.24 10.50
C VAL A 85 1.63 4.84 9.33
N ILE A 86 0.31 4.56 9.27
CA ILE A 86 -0.55 5.09 8.20
C ILE A 86 -0.63 6.61 8.29
N LEU A 87 -0.88 7.15 9.49
CA LEU A 87 -0.97 8.60 9.69
C LEU A 87 0.32 9.30 9.25
N LEU A 88 1.48 8.83 9.71
CA LEU A 88 2.76 9.42 9.35
C LEU A 88 3.00 9.37 7.84
N ARG A 89 2.74 8.22 7.21
CA ARG A 89 2.89 8.07 5.75
C ARG A 89 1.99 9.02 4.96
N VAL A 90 0.74 9.16 5.38
CA VAL A 90 -0.21 10.08 4.72
C VAL A 90 0.22 11.52 4.91
N VAL A 91 0.61 11.91 6.13
CA VAL A 91 1.12 13.26 6.42
C VAL A 91 2.33 13.59 5.55
N ASP A 92 3.33 12.70 5.49
CA ASP A 92 4.54 12.91 4.70
C ASP A 92 4.20 13.12 3.22
N GLN A 93 3.35 12.25 2.67
CA GLN A 93 2.95 12.37 1.27
C GLN A 93 2.20 13.68 0.99
N LYS A 94 1.17 14.00 1.78
CA LYS A 94 0.36 15.23 1.58
C LYS A 94 1.17 16.50 1.80
N TRP A 95 2.11 16.45 2.73
CA TRP A 95 3.01 17.58 2.98
C TRP A 95 3.93 17.83 1.78
N MET A 96 4.52 16.79 1.19
CA MET A 96 5.35 16.94 -0.01
C MET A 96 4.54 17.49 -1.18
N ASP A 97 3.34 16.94 -1.43
CA ASP A 97 2.42 17.43 -2.46
C ASP A 97 2.04 18.92 -2.22
N HIS A 98 1.83 19.29 -0.96
CA HIS A 98 1.52 20.67 -0.59
C HIS A 98 2.67 21.63 -0.87
N LEU A 99 3.91 21.25 -0.55
CA LEU A 99 5.09 22.06 -0.85
C LEU A 99 5.25 22.30 -2.35
N ASP A 100 5.05 21.28 -3.17
CA ASP A 100 5.13 21.39 -4.64
C ASP A 100 4.01 22.31 -5.17
N ASN A 101 2.79 22.17 -4.66
CA ASN A 101 1.65 23.01 -5.03
C ASN A 101 1.86 24.47 -4.62
N MET A 102 2.42 24.70 -3.44
CA MET A 102 2.78 26.05 -2.95
C MET A 102 3.83 26.71 -3.82
N GLU A 103 4.85 25.94 -4.26
CA GLU A 103 5.87 26.48 -5.16
C GLU A 103 5.29 26.83 -6.54
N GLN A 104 4.43 25.98 -7.11
CA GLN A 104 3.73 26.27 -8.36
C GLN A 104 2.84 27.52 -8.25
N MET A 105 2.09 27.64 -7.14
CA MET A 105 1.29 28.81 -6.87
C MET A 105 2.14 30.08 -6.76
N ARG A 106 3.29 30.02 -6.07
CA ARG A 106 4.23 31.13 -5.92
C ARG A 106 4.74 31.64 -7.26
N GLN A 107 5.03 30.73 -8.20
CA GLN A 107 5.46 31.11 -9.55
C GLN A 107 4.34 31.78 -10.35
N GLY A 108 3.09 31.33 -10.18
CA GLY A 108 1.93 31.85 -10.91
C GLY A 108 1.34 33.15 -10.34
N ILE A 109 1.57 33.44 -9.06
CA ILE A 109 0.86 34.55 -8.38
C ILE A 109 1.25 35.93 -8.94
N SER A 110 2.48 36.08 -9.44
CA SER A 110 2.97 37.34 -10.03
C SER A 110 2.19 37.76 -11.28
N LEU A 111 1.63 36.81 -12.01
CA LEU A 111 0.81 37.05 -13.21
C LEU A 111 -0.55 37.67 -12.86
N ARG A 112 -1.06 37.42 -11.64
CA ARG A 112 -2.34 37.96 -11.17
C ARG A 112 -2.29 39.46 -10.85
N ALA A 113 -1.09 40.02 -10.67
CA ALA A 113 -0.89 41.47 -10.53
C ALA A 113 -1.42 42.28 -11.73
N TYR A 114 -1.42 41.69 -12.93
CA TYR A 114 -2.00 42.32 -14.11
C TYR A 114 -3.53 42.49 -14.01
N GLY A 115 -4.21 41.68 -13.17
CA GLY A 115 -5.66 41.76 -12.92
C GLY A 115 -6.09 42.75 -11.85
N GLN A 116 -5.23 43.72 -11.45
CA GLN A 116 -5.48 44.72 -10.41
C GLN A 116 -5.79 44.10 -9.02
N ARG A 117 -5.39 42.87 -8.75
CA ARG A 117 -5.48 42.21 -7.45
C ARG A 117 -4.16 42.34 -6.71
N ASP A 118 -4.21 42.53 -5.40
CA ASP A 118 -3.01 42.50 -4.56
C ASP A 118 -2.45 41.06 -4.51
N PRO A 119 -1.25 40.79 -5.10
CA PRO A 119 -0.67 39.46 -5.14
C PRO A 119 -0.39 38.88 -3.75
N ILE A 120 -0.11 39.71 -2.76
CA ILE A 120 0.20 39.25 -1.39
C ILE A 120 -1.08 38.77 -0.70
N LEU A 121 -2.18 39.52 -0.85
CA LEU A 121 -3.47 39.10 -0.29
C LEU A 121 -3.98 37.82 -0.95
N GLU A 122 -3.86 37.73 -2.27
CA GLU A 122 -4.24 36.54 -3.05
C GLU A 122 -3.40 35.33 -2.64
N TYR A 123 -2.09 35.51 -2.45
CA TYR A 123 -1.21 34.45 -1.96
C TYR A 123 -1.64 33.95 -0.59
N LYS A 124 -1.91 34.83 0.35
CA LYS A 124 -2.34 34.45 1.70
C LYS A 124 -3.65 33.65 1.68
N ASN A 125 -4.63 34.09 0.92
CA ASN A 125 -5.93 33.43 0.85
C ASN A 125 -5.79 32.03 0.23
N LEU A 126 -5.13 31.93 -0.92
CA LEU A 126 -4.91 30.65 -1.58
C LEU A 126 -4.06 29.67 -0.76
N SER A 127 -3.04 30.19 -0.06
CA SER A 127 -2.21 29.36 0.83
C SER A 127 -3.02 28.79 1.97
N TYR A 128 -3.92 29.59 2.53
CA TYR A 128 -4.82 29.16 3.59
C TYR A 128 -5.78 28.07 3.10
N ASP A 129 -6.44 28.30 1.97
CA ASP A 129 -7.36 27.34 1.36
C ASP A 129 -6.66 26.00 1.05
N MET A 130 -5.46 26.06 0.45
CA MET A 130 -4.66 24.88 0.15
C MET A 130 -4.22 24.12 1.41
N PHE A 131 -3.92 24.84 2.49
CA PHE A 131 -3.54 24.22 3.76
C PHE A 131 -4.74 23.54 4.44
N GLU A 132 -5.91 24.17 4.42
CA GLU A 132 -7.16 23.58 4.91
C GLU A 132 -7.53 22.32 4.13
N GLU A 133 -7.41 22.36 2.80
CA GLU A 133 -7.64 21.21 1.93
C GLU A 133 -6.64 20.07 2.23
N MET A 134 -5.36 20.38 2.41
CA MET A 134 -4.35 19.40 2.81
C MET A 134 -4.71 18.73 4.14
N ASN A 135 -5.09 19.51 5.15
CA ASN A 135 -5.49 18.98 6.46
C ASN A 135 -6.69 18.04 6.35
N TYR A 136 -7.70 18.43 5.57
CA TYR A 136 -8.86 17.58 5.32
C TYR A 136 -8.46 16.29 4.61
N ASN A 137 -7.63 16.36 3.58
CA ASN A 137 -7.15 15.21 2.82
C ASN A 137 -6.30 14.25 3.69
N ILE A 138 -5.52 14.76 4.65
CA ILE A 138 -4.80 13.94 5.63
C ILE A 138 -5.79 13.12 6.46
N LEU A 139 -6.83 13.76 7.00
CA LEU A 139 -7.85 13.07 7.80
C LEU A 139 -8.58 12.01 6.98
N PHE A 140 -8.99 12.38 5.77
CA PHE A 140 -9.74 11.52 4.85
C PHE A 140 -8.94 10.27 4.46
N ASP A 141 -7.72 10.46 3.96
CA ASP A 141 -6.89 9.36 3.48
C ASP A 141 -6.39 8.46 4.63
N THR A 142 -6.15 9.03 5.83
CA THR A 142 -5.80 8.24 7.02
C THR A 142 -6.94 7.30 7.40
N ILE A 143 -8.18 7.82 7.50
CA ILE A 143 -9.34 7.01 7.85
C ILE A 143 -9.63 5.98 6.75
N LYS A 144 -9.56 6.37 5.48
CA LYS A 144 -9.68 5.47 4.35
C LYS A 144 -8.65 4.33 4.42
N GLY A 145 -7.40 4.63 4.73
CA GLY A 145 -6.35 3.64 4.93
C GLY A 145 -6.67 2.66 6.05
N LEU A 146 -7.10 3.18 7.21
CA LEU A 146 -7.45 2.37 8.37
C LEU A 146 -8.66 1.45 8.12
N PHE A 147 -9.68 1.94 7.43
CA PHE A 147 -10.87 1.16 7.12
C PHE A 147 -10.61 0.08 6.06
N ASN A 148 -9.61 0.26 5.21
CA ASN A 148 -9.24 -0.72 4.18
C ASN A 148 -8.09 -1.65 4.59
N LEU A 149 -7.62 -1.58 5.84
CA LEU A 149 -6.63 -2.52 6.35
C LEU A 149 -7.13 -3.97 6.21
N ARG A 150 -6.30 -4.80 5.61
CA ARG A 150 -6.49 -6.26 5.59
C ARG A 150 -5.28 -6.89 6.26
N VAL A 151 -5.53 -7.71 7.26
CA VAL A 151 -4.48 -8.53 7.86
C VAL A 151 -4.29 -9.74 6.96
N GLU A 152 -3.22 -9.73 6.16
CA GLU A 152 -2.77 -10.97 5.55
C GLU A 152 -2.07 -11.78 6.64
N THR A 153 -2.78 -12.75 7.22
CA THR A 153 -2.11 -13.80 7.97
C THR A 153 -1.20 -14.52 6.98
N HIS A 154 0.09 -14.29 7.10
CA HIS A 154 1.08 -15.12 6.42
C HIS A 154 0.89 -16.53 6.98
N MET A 155 0.08 -17.33 6.30
CA MET A 155 0.15 -18.77 6.52
C MET A 155 1.57 -19.15 6.08
N GLU A 156 2.46 -19.36 7.04
CA GLU A 156 3.69 -20.09 6.79
C GLU A 156 3.25 -21.39 6.08
N ARG A 157 3.63 -21.49 4.82
CA ARG A 157 3.44 -22.74 4.09
C ARG A 157 4.30 -23.75 4.83
N GLU A 158 3.69 -24.54 5.70
CA GLU A 158 4.28 -25.74 6.19
C GLU A 158 4.80 -26.50 4.97
N ALA A 159 6.09 -26.74 4.94
CA ALA A 159 6.72 -27.45 3.83
C ALA A 159 6.08 -28.85 3.75
N VAL A 160 5.04 -28.98 2.93
CA VAL A 160 4.32 -30.24 2.71
C VAL A 160 5.22 -31.28 2.00
N ALA A 161 6.38 -30.87 1.53
CA ALA A 161 7.40 -31.79 1.01
C ALA A 161 8.45 -32.04 2.09
N THR A 162 8.27 -33.10 2.87
CA THR A 162 9.42 -33.78 3.42
C THR A 162 10.34 -34.14 2.24
N PRO A 163 11.63 -33.77 2.26
CA PRO A 163 12.53 -34.17 1.22
C PRO A 163 12.46 -35.69 1.17
N ILE A 164 11.93 -36.23 0.08
CA ILE A 164 12.02 -37.68 -0.19
C ILE A 164 13.51 -37.96 -0.20
N SER A 165 13.98 -38.60 0.85
CA SER A 165 15.33 -39.12 0.92
C SER A 165 15.45 -40.01 -0.31
N THR A 166 16.07 -39.48 -1.37
CA THR A 166 16.55 -40.35 -2.44
C THR A 166 17.57 -41.23 -1.76
N ASN A 167 17.37 -42.57 -1.84
CA ASN A 167 18.31 -43.58 -1.38
C ASN A 167 19.64 -43.44 -2.12
N LYS A 168 20.36 -42.37 -1.87
CA LYS A 168 21.79 -42.28 -2.03
C LYS A 168 22.36 -42.63 -0.68
N ASP A 169 22.72 -43.90 -0.54
CA ASP A 169 23.59 -44.33 0.53
C ASP A 169 24.78 -43.36 0.63
N GLU A 170 24.74 -42.49 1.60
CA GLU A 170 25.85 -41.59 1.92
C GLU A 170 27.06 -42.32 2.47
N SER A 171 26.96 -43.66 2.63
CA SER A 171 28.04 -44.49 3.14
C SER A 171 29.10 -44.87 2.07
N LEU A 172 28.85 -44.56 0.81
CA LEU A 172 29.86 -44.72 -0.25
C LEU A 172 30.34 -43.32 -0.68
N GLY A 173 31.16 -42.72 0.15
CA GLY A 173 32.00 -41.61 -0.28
C GLY A 173 32.70 -42.05 -1.57
N LYS A 174 32.30 -41.39 -2.69
CA LYS A 174 33.03 -41.60 -3.95
C LYS A 174 34.43 -41.06 -3.75
N GLN A 175 35.33 -41.95 -3.29
CA GLN A 175 36.75 -41.69 -3.41
C GLN A 175 37.06 -41.46 -4.88
N PRO A 176 37.74 -40.39 -5.25
CA PRO A 176 38.14 -40.18 -6.64
C PRO A 176 38.94 -41.38 -7.06
N LYS A 177 38.46 -42.15 -8.08
CA LYS A 177 39.22 -43.24 -8.66
C LYS A 177 40.54 -42.66 -9.14
N LYS A 178 41.60 -42.93 -8.38
CA LYS A 178 42.97 -42.71 -8.86
C LYS A 178 43.18 -43.66 -10.04
N ARG A 179 43.50 -43.12 -11.22
CA ARG A 179 43.91 -43.93 -12.36
C ARG A 179 45.17 -44.66 -11.96
N SER A 180 45.20 -45.94 -12.20
CA SER A 180 46.34 -46.82 -11.89
C SER A 180 47.55 -46.57 -12.79
N GLU A 181 47.37 -45.83 -13.89
CA GLU A 181 48.46 -45.55 -14.83
C GLU A 181 48.66 -44.03 -14.99
N PRO A 182 49.92 -43.59 -15.01
CA PRO A 182 50.21 -42.16 -15.23
C PRO A 182 49.75 -41.74 -16.63
N LYS A 183 49.20 -40.52 -16.75
CA LYS A 183 48.79 -39.93 -18.01
C LYS A 183 50.03 -39.61 -18.83
N ILE A 184 50.20 -40.30 -19.97
CA ILE A 184 51.30 -40.05 -20.90
C ILE A 184 51.00 -38.75 -21.62
N GLY A 185 51.87 -37.76 -21.50
CA GLY A 185 51.80 -36.50 -22.16
C GLY A 185 52.02 -36.61 -23.67
N ARG A 186 51.44 -35.75 -24.44
CA ARG A 186 51.53 -35.72 -25.92
C ARG A 186 52.96 -35.65 -26.44
N ASN A 187 53.88 -35.10 -25.65
CA ASN A 187 55.30 -34.95 -26.00
C ASN A 187 56.22 -35.94 -25.31
N ASP A 188 55.69 -36.85 -24.47
CA ASP A 188 56.45 -37.86 -23.78
C ASP A 188 56.87 -39.01 -24.73
N GLU A 189 57.88 -39.78 -24.32
CA GLU A 189 58.28 -40.94 -25.09
C GLU A 189 57.16 -41.97 -25.18
N CYS A 190 57.00 -42.55 -26.37
CA CYS A 190 55.94 -43.51 -26.58
C CYS A 190 56.22 -44.82 -25.83
N PRO A 191 55.26 -45.36 -25.05
CA PRO A 191 55.50 -46.63 -24.28
C PRO A 191 55.65 -47.84 -25.10
N CYS A 192 55.45 -47.79 -26.42
CA CYS A 192 55.70 -48.92 -27.35
C CYS A 192 57.19 -49.18 -27.63
N GLY A 193 58.11 -48.32 -27.06
CA GLY A 193 59.54 -48.48 -27.24
C GLY A 193 60.10 -48.05 -28.60
N SER A 194 59.32 -47.26 -29.38
CA SER A 194 59.72 -46.76 -30.70
C SER A 194 60.71 -45.63 -30.71
N GLY A 195 61.03 -45.05 -29.54
CA GLY A 195 61.85 -43.81 -29.38
C GLY A 195 61.25 -42.53 -29.94
N LYS A 196 60.00 -42.58 -30.43
CA LYS A 196 59.28 -41.43 -30.94
C LYS A 196 58.33 -40.79 -29.87
N LYS A 197 58.06 -39.54 -30.01
CA LYS A 197 57.06 -38.87 -29.11
C LYS A 197 55.68 -39.46 -29.32
N TYR A 198 54.89 -39.58 -28.21
CA TYR A 198 53.56 -40.22 -28.22
C TYR A 198 52.65 -39.72 -29.33
N LYS A 199 52.66 -38.39 -29.60
CA LYS A 199 51.87 -37.75 -30.66
C LYS A 199 52.29 -38.17 -32.11
N GLN A 200 53.47 -38.72 -32.28
CA GLN A 200 54.02 -39.16 -33.58
C GLN A 200 54.06 -40.68 -33.75
N CYS A 201 53.50 -41.41 -32.77
CA CYS A 201 53.44 -42.88 -32.79
C CYS A 201 52.03 -43.33 -32.41
N CYS A 202 51.81 -43.92 -31.25
CA CYS A 202 50.51 -44.46 -30.85
C CYS A 202 49.45 -43.48 -30.61
N GLY A 203 49.79 -42.16 -30.39
CA GLY A 203 48.86 -41.05 -30.19
C GLY A 203 48.52 -40.25 -31.46
N SER A 204 48.93 -40.72 -32.66
CA SER A 204 48.65 -40.01 -33.92
C SER A 204 47.27 -40.28 -34.50
N ASN A 205 46.55 -41.27 -34.00
CA ASN A 205 45.23 -41.70 -34.50
C ASN A 205 44.10 -41.50 -33.52
N ASN A 206 44.21 -40.54 -32.55
CA ASN A 206 43.12 -40.16 -31.67
C ASN A 206 42.90 -38.64 -31.75
#